data_7d6d0722f63a65dacc4a4b2f70b9c5c6
#
_entry.id   7d6d0722f63a65dacc4a4b2f70b9c5c6
#
_cell.length_a   1.000
_cell.length_b   1.000
_cell.length_c   1.000
_cell.angle_alpha   90.00
_cell.angle_beta   90.00
_cell.angle_gamma   90.00
#
_symmetry.space_group_name_H-M   'P 1'
#
loop_
_entity.id
_entity.type
_entity.pdbx_description
1 polymer ?
#
loop_
_entity_poly.entity_id
_entity_poly.type
_entity_poly.pdbx_seq_one_letter_code
_entity_poly.pdbx_strand_id
1 'polypeptide(L)'
;MVKKIIKIVGIVLLVLIVAAFTIPYLFKDQIKAKISQTINESVDAKVNFKEADLSLFKNFPNANISIQKLTIINKAPFEGDTLMAMEELNLKMSLMELFNDETEPMNIQGISTKNGLINIIFNKDGLGNYDIALKNKGPKEDSKSKPLALKIKGYEIENLKFKFTDEGSKIKMILDSINHTGTGDFTNEILDLDTKTTTKVSFSMDKMNYINNVALSLDAVLGIDLKNSKYTFKENKAKINDLPLEFNGFIQLVSAGQLFDLRFKTPTSSFKNFLGLIPATYRRSIENVKTSGEFTVTGFAKGLKSDTSIPKFNIAIASNNASFQYPDLPKSVKNIVIDTKIINETGLVNDTYVNLDQLSFSIDQDVFSTKANIKNIATNALIDASLKG
;
A
#
# COMPACT_ATOMS: atom_id res chain seq x y z
N MET A 1 -56.69 -13.52 -21.72
CA MET A 1 -56.03 -13.40 -20.42
C MET A 1 -54.56 -12.96 -20.55
N VAL A 2 -53.74 -13.64 -21.31
CA VAL A 2 -52.30 -13.38 -21.50
C VAL A 2 -52.01 -11.93 -21.94
N LYS A 3 -52.71 -11.36 -22.92
CA LYS A 3 -52.51 -9.96 -23.39
C LYS A 3 -52.79 -8.90 -22.29
N LYS A 4 -53.69 -9.17 -21.33
CA LYS A 4 -53.92 -8.27 -20.20
C LYS A 4 -52.79 -8.34 -19.19
N ILE A 5 -52.26 -9.53 -18.95
CA ILE A 5 -51.12 -9.78 -18.02
C ILE A 5 -49.88 -9.07 -18.60
N ILE A 6 -49.58 -9.21 -19.91
CA ILE A 6 -48.44 -8.53 -20.56
C ILE A 6 -48.58 -7.01 -20.46
N LYS A 7 -49.77 -6.44 -20.65
CA LYS A 7 -50.01 -5.00 -20.47
C LYS A 7 -49.75 -4.54 -19.03
N ILE A 8 -50.26 -5.30 -18.04
CA ILE A 8 -50.06 -4.97 -16.63
C ILE A 8 -48.56 -5.04 -16.26
N VAL A 9 -47.87 -6.10 -16.68
CA VAL A 9 -46.42 -6.25 -16.48
C VAL A 9 -45.67 -5.12 -17.15
N GLY A 10 -46.05 -4.72 -18.38
CA GLY A 10 -45.41 -3.60 -19.08
C GLY A 10 -45.63 -2.26 -18.36
N ILE A 11 -46.84 -2.01 -17.83
CA ILE A 11 -47.13 -0.77 -17.06
C ILE A 11 -46.34 -0.79 -15.72
N VAL A 12 -46.30 -1.90 -15.01
CA VAL A 12 -45.51 -2.01 -13.76
C VAL A 12 -44.04 -1.78 -14.03
N LEU A 13 -43.51 -2.36 -15.10
CA LEU A 13 -42.11 -2.18 -15.49
C LEU A 13 -41.81 -0.73 -15.90
N LEU A 14 -42.71 -0.08 -16.60
CA LEU A 14 -42.60 1.36 -16.93
C LEU A 14 -42.63 2.22 -15.67
N VAL A 15 -43.55 1.96 -14.72
CA VAL A 15 -43.63 2.68 -13.45
C VAL A 15 -42.36 2.49 -12.64
N LEU A 16 -41.80 1.28 -12.58
CA LEU A 16 -40.53 1.00 -11.90
C LEU A 16 -39.35 1.74 -12.56
N ILE A 17 -39.32 1.79 -13.89
CA ILE A 17 -38.31 2.55 -14.63
C ILE A 17 -38.43 4.06 -14.32
N VAL A 18 -39.63 4.62 -14.41
CA VAL A 18 -39.87 6.03 -14.10
C VAL A 18 -39.54 6.35 -12.64
N ALA A 19 -39.93 5.50 -11.70
CA ALA A 19 -39.60 5.67 -10.28
C ALA A 19 -38.07 5.61 -10.05
N ALA A 20 -37.37 4.70 -10.70
CA ALA A 20 -35.92 4.56 -10.59
C ALA A 20 -35.14 5.79 -11.10
N PHE A 21 -35.70 6.54 -12.06
CA PHE A 21 -35.13 7.83 -12.52
C PHE A 21 -35.56 9.02 -11.67
N THR A 22 -36.80 9.02 -11.19
CA THR A 22 -37.35 10.17 -10.45
C THR A 22 -36.95 10.18 -8.98
N ILE A 23 -36.87 9.03 -8.32
CA ILE A 23 -36.51 8.94 -6.88
C ILE A 23 -35.14 9.57 -6.59
N PRO A 24 -34.05 9.22 -7.27
CA PRO A 24 -32.76 9.85 -7.02
C PRO A 24 -32.76 11.37 -7.24
N TYR A 25 -33.50 11.85 -8.24
CA TYR A 25 -33.60 13.27 -8.53
C TYR A 25 -34.40 14.04 -7.46
N LEU A 26 -35.51 13.49 -7.02
CA LEU A 26 -36.37 14.12 -6.02
C LEU A 26 -35.79 14.15 -4.61
N PHE A 27 -34.96 13.15 -4.27
CA PHE A 27 -34.38 12.97 -2.93
C PHE A 27 -32.91 13.36 -2.85
N LYS A 28 -32.33 13.95 -3.90
CA LYS A 28 -30.90 14.31 -3.98
C LYS A 28 -30.45 15.13 -2.77
N ASP A 29 -31.17 16.17 -2.43
CA ASP A 29 -30.81 17.06 -1.32
C ASP A 29 -30.97 16.41 0.03
N GLN A 30 -31.96 15.54 0.20
CA GLN A 30 -32.18 14.78 1.43
C GLN A 30 -31.08 13.72 1.62
N ILE A 31 -30.67 13.03 0.55
CA ILE A 31 -29.55 12.09 0.55
C ILE A 31 -28.26 12.80 0.94
N LYS A 32 -27.99 13.95 0.31
CA LYS A 32 -26.82 14.78 0.62
C LYS A 32 -26.82 15.23 2.09
N ALA A 33 -27.94 15.74 2.58
CA ALA A 33 -28.07 16.19 3.96
C ALA A 33 -27.85 15.02 4.95
N LYS A 34 -28.45 13.85 4.68
CA LYS A 34 -28.31 12.66 5.54
C LYS A 34 -26.86 12.14 5.58
N ILE A 35 -26.20 12.08 4.42
CA ILE A 35 -24.78 11.68 4.34
C ILE A 35 -23.92 12.67 5.12
N SER A 36 -24.11 13.98 4.89
CA SER A 36 -23.37 15.03 5.59
C SER A 36 -23.55 14.96 7.10
N GLN A 37 -24.79 14.79 7.55
CA GLN A 37 -25.11 14.65 8.97
C GLN A 37 -24.42 13.42 9.57
N THR A 38 -24.59 12.23 8.96
CA THR A 38 -24.03 10.97 9.46
C THR A 38 -22.50 11.03 9.58
N ILE A 39 -21.83 11.62 8.58
CA ILE A 39 -20.37 11.75 8.61
C ILE A 39 -19.94 12.73 9.70
N ASN A 40 -20.54 13.93 9.76
CA ASN A 40 -20.16 14.95 10.75
C ASN A 40 -20.45 14.53 12.20
N GLU A 41 -21.44 13.68 12.41
CA GLU A 41 -21.74 13.08 13.72
C GLU A 41 -20.80 11.93 14.10
N SER A 42 -20.03 11.40 13.14
CA SER A 42 -19.16 10.24 13.34
C SER A 42 -17.69 10.60 13.50
N VAL A 43 -17.25 11.78 13.05
CA VAL A 43 -15.82 12.14 13.03
C VAL A 43 -15.53 13.51 13.59
N ASP A 44 -14.40 13.64 14.29
CA ASP A 44 -13.87 14.92 14.76
C ASP A 44 -12.95 15.55 13.70
N ALA A 45 -13.54 15.87 12.55
CA ALA A 45 -12.88 16.50 11.42
C ALA A 45 -13.87 17.39 10.68
N LYS A 46 -13.38 18.26 9.81
CA LYS A 46 -14.22 19.05 8.88
C LYS A 46 -14.37 18.27 7.58
N VAL A 47 -15.58 17.75 7.35
CA VAL A 47 -15.87 16.98 6.13
C VAL A 47 -16.68 17.84 5.17
N ASN A 48 -16.20 17.94 3.93
CA ASN A 48 -16.90 18.63 2.85
C ASN A 48 -16.96 17.74 1.62
N PHE A 49 -18.00 17.90 0.82
CA PHE A 49 -18.10 17.30 -0.51
C PHE A 49 -19.01 18.15 -1.40
N LYS A 50 -18.82 18.07 -2.71
CA LYS A 50 -19.57 18.87 -3.66
C LYS A 50 -20.97 18.29 -3.88
N GLU A 51 -21.04 17.02 -4.25
CA GLU A 51 -22.26 16.33 -4.63
C GLU A 51 -22.29 14.92 -4.08
N ALA A 52 -23.49 14.43 -3.80
CA ALA A 52 -23.77 13.04 -3.49
C ALA A 52 -24.95 12.59 -4.33
N ASP A 53 -24.72 11.64 -5.23
CA ASP A 53 -25.70 11.14 -6.16
C ASP A 53 -25.99 9.66 -5.92
N LEU A 54 -27.25 9.27 -5.98
CA LEU A 54 -27.71 7.89 -5.94
C LEU A 54 -28.02 7.39 -7.35
N SER A 55 -27.40 6.34 -7.79
CA SER A 55 -27.68 5.64 -9.05
C SER A 55 -28.21 4.24 -8.79
N LEU A 56 -29.39 3.93 -9.34
CA LEU A 56 -30.02 2.63 -9.27
C LEU A 56 -29.75 1.75 -10.52
N PHE A 57 -29.15 2.33 -11.56
CA PHE A 57 -28.97 1.65 -12.85
C PHE A 57 -27.53 1.17 -13.11
N LYS A 58 -26.52 1.89 -12.60
CA LYS A 58 -25.11 1.59 -12.85
C LYS A 58 -24.73 0.17 -12.45
N ASN A 59 -25.37 -0.39 -11.40
CA ASN A 59 -25.03 -1.67 -10.81
C ASN A 59 -26.28 -2.49 -10.44
N PHE A 60 -27.41 -2.34 -11.16
CA PHE A 60 -28.64 -3.08 -10.87
C PHE A 60 -28.38 -4.60 -10.67
N PRO A 61 -28.92 -5.26 -9.66
CA PRO A 61 -29.89 -4.79 -8.64
C PRO A 61 -29.30 -4.05 -7.44
N ASN A 62 -28.07 -3.57 -7.50
CA ASN A 62 -27.43 -2.81 -6.43
C ASN A 62 -27.60 -1.29 -6.68
N ALA A 63 -27.68 -0.54 -5.59
CA ALA A 63 -27.57 0.91 -5.58
C ALA A 63 -26.10 1.35 -5.51
N ASN A 64 -25.77 2.49 -6.12
CA ASN A 64 -24.47 3.13 -6.05
C ASN A 64 -24.62 4.56 -5.56
N ILE A 65 -23.96 4.88 -4.44
CA ILE A 65 -23.84 6.26 -3.96
C ILE A 65 -22.49 6.78 -4.45
N SER A 66 -22.51 7.87 -5.23
CA SER A 66 -21.31 8.55 -5.71
C SER A 66 -21.15 9.86 -4.96
N ILE A 67 -20.03 10.03 -4.26
CA ILE A 67 -19.65 11.24 -3.54
C ILE A 67 -18.52 11.91 -4.32
N GLN A 68 -18.72 13.16 -4.75
CA GLN A 68 -17.75 13.90 -5.54
C GLN A 68 -17.06 14.97 -4.71
N LYS A 69 -15.74 15.11 -4.92
CA LYS A 69 -14.85 16.07 -4.27
C LYS A 69 -14.94 16.01 -2.74
N LEU A 70 -14.91 14.78 -2.21
CA LEU A 70 -14.86 14.56 -0.77
C LEU A 70 -13.52 15.07 -0.24
N THR A 71 -13.57 15.87 0.83
CA THR A 71 -12.39 16.31 1.58
C THR A 71 -12.62 16.12 3.07
N ILE A 72 -11.62 15.60 3.76
CA ILE A 72 -11.57 15.50 5.22
C ILE A 72 -10.36 16.31 5.69
N ILE A 73 -10.63 17.36 6.44
CA ILE A 73 -9.62 18.28 6.96
C ILE A 73 -9.59 18.13 8.49
N ASN A 74 -8.40 17.93 9.02
CA ASN A 74 -8.20 17.75 10.44
C ASN A 74 -8.51 19.03 11.23
N LYS A 75 -8.94 18.83 12.49
CA LYS A 75 -8.94 19.83 13.55
C LYS A 75 -7.64 19.73 14.37
N ALA A 76 -7.49 20.59 15.38
CA ALA A 76 -6.32 20.53 16.28
C ALA A 76 -6.10 19.10 16.83
N PRO A 77 -4.84 18.63 16.95
CA PRO A 77 -3.58 19.37 16.79
C PRO A 77 -3.06 19.48 15.34
N PHE A 78 -3.77 18.94 14.35
CA PHE A 78 -3.41 18.95 12.91
C PHE A 78 -4.28 19.92 12.11
N GLU A 79 -4.65 21.06 12.72
CA GLU A 79 -5.63 21.97 12.13
C GLU A 79 -5.23 22.45 10.72
N GLY A 80 -6.14 22.25 9.76
CA GLY A 80 -5.94 22.65 8.37
C GLY A 80 -5.26 21.61 7.50
N ASP A 81 -4.67 20.56 8.07
CA ASP A 81 -4.10 19.47 7.29
C ASP A 81 -5.20 18.64 6.63
N THR A 82 -5.02 18.37 5.34
CA THR A 82 -5.92 17.47 4.60
C THR A 82 -5.54 16.04 4.92
N LEU A 83 -6.42 15.32 5.62
CA LEU A 83 -6.27 13.89 5.87
C LEU A 83 -6.62 13.07 4.62
N MET A 84 -7.72 13.43 3.96
CA MET A 84 -8.22 12.73 2.77
C MET A 84 -8.83 13.71 1.78
N ALA A 85 -8.56 13.50 0.50
CA ALA A 85 -9.24 14.16 -0.59
C ALA A 85 -9.49 13.14 -1.71
N MET A 86 -10.73 13.00 -2.19
CA MET A 86 -11.12 12.09 -3.27
C MET A 86 -11.92 12.86 -4.31
N GLU A 87 -11.53 12.72 -5.57
CA GLU A 87 -12.33 13.31 -6.67
C GLU A 87 -13.66 12.58 -6.79
N GLU A 88 -13.63 11.24 -6.67
CA GLU A 88 -14.82 10.41 -6.71
C GLU A 88 -14.67 9.25 -5.71
N LEU A 89 -15.68 9.06 -4.87
CA LEU A 89 -15.83 7.90 -3.98
C LEU A 89 -17.20 7.27 -4.25
N ASN A 90 -17.21 5.99 -4.62
CA ASN A 90 -18.43 5.25 -4.87
C ASN A 90 -18.61 4.16 -3.80
N LEU A 91 -19.82 4.08 -3.28
CA LEU A 91 -20.24 3.06 -2.34
C LEU A 91 -21.33 2.20 -2.99
N LYS A 92 -21.07 0.91 -3.15
CA LYS A 92 -22.00 -0.06 -3.68
C LYS A 92 -22.72 -0.78 -2.54
N MET A 93 -24.03 -0.85 -2.61
CA MET A 93 -24.87 -1.53 -1.62
C MET A 93 -26.06 -2.23 -2.29
N SER A 94 -26.76 -3.12 -1.57
CA SER A 94 -28.01 -3.65 -2.06
C SER A 94 -29.06 -2.54 -2.15
N LEU A 95 -29.91 -2.58 -3.17
CA LEU A 95 -31.05 -1.65 -3.28
C LEU A 95 -31.97 -1.73 -2.06
N MET A 96 -32.09 -2.91 -1.46
CA MET A 96 -32.91 -3.14 -0.26
C MET A 96 -32.43 -2.35 0.95
N GLU A 97 -31.13 -2.03 1.03
CA GLU A 97 -30.57 -1.22 2.13
C GLU A 97 -31.16 0.19 2.21
N LEU A 98 -31.68 0.71 1.09
CA LEU A 98 -32.34 2.01 1.05
C LEU A 98 -33.73 1.99 1.73
N PHE A 99 -34.33 0.82 1.87
CA PHE A 99 -35.65 0.60 2.44
C PHE A 99 -35.62 -0.03 3.82
N ASN A 100 -34.45 -0.39 4.34
CA ASN A 100 -34.28 -0.93 5.68
C ASN A 100 -34.62 0.13 6.74
N ASP A 101 -35.08 -0.35 7.91
CA ASP A 101 -35.40 0.49 9.06
C ASP A 101 -34.19 1.31 9.52
N GLU A 102 -34.41 2.48 10.09
CA GLU A 102 -33.35 3.39 10.56
C GLU A 102 -32.45 2.78 11.66
N THR A 103 -32.88 1.69 12.26
CA THR A 103 -32.14 0.96 13.32
C THR A 103 -31.15 -0.07 12.79
N GLU A 104 -31.31 -0.52 11.54
CA GLU A 104 -30.40 -1.52 10.96
C GLU A 104 -29.15 -0.89 10.35
N PRO A 105 -27.96 -1.53 10.49
CA PRO A 105 -26.74 -1.02 9.90
C PRO A 105 -26.80 -1.06 8.37
N MET A 106 -26.29 -0.03 7.71
CA MET A 106 -26.18 0.01 6.26
C MET A 106 -25.02 -0.88 5.80
N ASN A 107 -25.29 -1.87 4.96
CA ASN A 107 -24.29 -2.83 4.47
C ASN A 107 -23.66 -2.36 3.17
N ILE A 108 -22.39 -1.90 3.24
CA ILE A 108 -21.59 -1.55 2.07
C ILE A 108 -20.93 -2.82 1.51
N GLN A 109 -21.22 -3.15 0.26
CA GLN A 109 -20.70 -4.34 -0.43
C GLN A 109 -19.46 -4.09 -1.27
N GLY A 110 -19.24 -2.84 -1.67
CA GLY A 110 -18.08 -2.46 -2.47
C GLY A 110 -17.76 -0.99 -2.32
N ILE A 111 -16.47 -0.67 -2.47
CA ILE A 111 -15.96 0.69 -2.44
C ILE A 111 -15.08 0.87 -3.67
N SER A 112 -15.27 1.97 -4.41
CA SER A 112 -14.30 2.38 -5.41
C SER A 112 -13.99 3.86 -5.29
N THR A 113 -12.74 4.22 -5.57
CA THR A 113 -12.28 5.62 -5.54
C THR A 113 -11.39 5.91 -6.72
N LYS A 114 -11.46 7.16 -7.18
CA LYS A 114 -10.67 7.65 -8.30
C LYS A 114 -10.06 9.01 -7.97
N ASN A 115 -8.78 9.18 -8.35
CA ASN A 115 -8.02 10.41 -8.17
C ASN A 115 -8.09 10.94 -6.73
N GLY A 116 -7.32 10.33 -5.85
CA GLY A 116 -7.38 10.66 -4.43
C GLY A 116 -6.04 10.99 -3.80
N LEU A 117 -6.12 11.55 -2.60
CA LEU A 117 -5.01 11.75 -1.68
C LEU A 117 -5.42 11.22 -0.31
N ILE A 118 -4.54 10.42 0.31
CA ILE A 118 -4.56 10.14 1.75
C ILE A 118 -3.23 10.64 2.32
N ASN A 119 -3.28 11.41 3.39
CA ASN A 119 -2.10 12.02 4.00
C ASN A 119 -2.08 11.74 5.50
N ILE A 120 -1.25 10.78 5.90
CA ILE A 120 -1.05 10.38 7.29
C ILE A 120 0.14 11.11 7.86
N ILE A 121 -0.06 11.77 8.99
CA ILE A 121 0.97 12.54 9.70
C ILE A 121 1.02 12.07 11.14
N PHE A 122 2.19 11.71 11.61
CA PHE A 122 2.51 11.60 13.02
C PHE A 122 3.33 12.82 13.43
N ASN A 123 2.90 13.53 14.47
CA ASN A 123 3.65 14.64 15.02
C ASN A 123 4.81 14.15 15.89
N LYS A 124 5.59 15.06 16.44
CA LYS A 124 6.74 14.74 17.30
C LYS A 124 6.36 14.05 18.61
N ASP A 125 5.11 14.20 19.05
CA ASP A 125 4.57 13.57 20.25
C ASP A 125 4.00 12.18 19.97
N GLY A 126 4.10 11.70 18.71
CA GLY A 126 3.59 10.40 18.28
C GLY A 126 2.07 10.36 18.06
N LEU A 127 1.38 11.51 18.06
CA LEU A 127 -0.04 11.57 17.74
C LEU A 127 -0.24 11.45 16.23
N GLY A 128 -1.24 10.67 15.80
CA GLY A 128 -1.59 10.49 14.38
C GLY A 128 -2.80 11.32 13.98
N ASN A 129 -2.74 11.99 12.83
CA ASN A 129 -3.83 12.80 12.30
C ASN A 129 -5.05 11.98 11.84
N TYR A 130 -4.93 10.67 11.76
CA TYR A 130 -6.00 9.74 11.35
C TYR A 130 -6.95 9.37 12.50
N ASP A 131 -6.61 9.67 13.76
CA ASP A 131 -7.46 9.41 14.93
C ASP A 131 -8.54 10.50 15.04
N ILE A 132 -9.46 10.46 14.09
CA ILE A 132 -10.58 11.41 13.99
C ILE A 132 -11.90 10.85 14.50
N ALA A 133 -11.92 9.67 15.12
CA ALA A 133 -13.13 9.13 15.71
C ALA A 133 -13.58 9.99 16.90
N LEU A 134 -14.87 10.34 16.94
CA LEU A 134 -15.42 11.06 18.10
C LEU A 134 -15.28 10.17 19.33
N LYS A 135 -14.48 10.63 20.30
CA LYS A 135 -14.38 9.99 21.62
C LYS A 135 -15.67 10.28 22.37
N ASN A 136 -16.52 9.27 22.50
CA ASN A 136 -17.80 9.37 23.22
C ASN A 136 -17.56 9.95 24.64
N LYS A 137 -17.99 11.18 24.87
CA LYS A 137 -18.05 11.78 26.20
C LYS A 137 -19.38 11.38 26.85
N GLY A 138 -19.40 10.27 27.58
CA GLY A 138 -20.53 9.89 28.43
C GLY A 138 -21.28 8.62 28.01
N PRO A 139 -22.20 8.11 28.86
CA PRO A 139 -23.06 6.99 28.50
C PRO A 139 -23.93 7.39 27.29
N LYS A 140 -24.03 6.49 26.31
CA LYS A 140 -24.82 6.66 25.08
C LYS A 140 -26.28 6.91 25.45
N GLU A 141 -26.72 8.17 25.44
CA GLU A 141 -28.12 8.44 25.17
C GLU A 141 -28.33 8.28 23.65
N ASP A 142 -29.29 7.43 23.32
CA ASP A 142 -29.76 7.04 21.99
C ASP A 142 -29.44 7.98 20.84
N SER A 143 -28.23 7.93 20.31
CA SER A 143 -27.99 8.46 18.99
C SER A 143 -28.53 7.45 17.98
N LYS A 144 -29.64 7.80 17.32
CA LYS A 144 -30.31 7.03 16.26
C LYS A 144 -29.50 6.92 14.97
N SER A 145 -28.17 7.06 15.01
CA SER A 145 -27.32 6.87 13.83
C SER A 145 -27.08 5.40 13.60
N LYS A 146 -27.45 4.92 12.43
CA LYS A 146 -27.18 3.54 12.01
C LYS A 146 -25.66 3.30 12.00
N PRO A 147 -25.15 2.26 12.67
CA PRO A 147 -23.77 1.87 12.48
C PRO A 147 -23.54 1.45 11.04
N LEU A 148 -22.44 1.87 10.44
CA LEU A 148 -22.02 1.43 9.13
C LEU A 148 -21.46 0.01 9.25
N ALA A 149 -22.06 -0.97 8.57
CA ALA A 149 -21.55 -2.32 8.50
C ALA A 149 -20.85 -2.52 7.15
N LEU A 150 -19.55 -2.81 7.20
CA LEU A 150 -18.76 -3.06 6.01
C LEU A 150 -18.80 -4.56 5.68
N LYS A 151 -19.68 -4.94 4.76
CA LYS A 151 -19.74 -6.30 4.17
C LYS A 151 -19.08 -6.29 2.78
N ILE A 152 -17.88 -5.74 2.72
CA ILE A 152 -17.16 -5.54 1.47
C ILE A 152 -16.81 -6.89 0.86
N LYS A 153 -17.12 -7.06 -0.43
CA LYS A 153 -16.73 -8.20 -1.26
C LYS A 153 -15.65 -7.85 -2.27
N GLY A 154 -15.48 -6.56 -2.51
CA GLY A 154 -14.44 -6.05 -3.40
C GLY A 154 -14.31 -4.55 -3.29
N TYR A 155 -13.12 -4.08 -3.58
CA TYR A 155 -12.83 -2.64 -3.65
C TYR A 155 -11.84 -2.33 -4.77
N GLU A 156 -11.89 -1.08 -5.25
CA GLU A 156 -11.05 -0.61 -6.34
C GLU A 156 -10.56 0.80 -6.02
N ILE A 157 -9.28 1.01 -6.19
CA ILE A 157 -8.59 2.29 -6.02
C ILE A 157 -7.89 2.61 -7.33
N GLU A 158 -8.23 3.73 -7.94
CA GLU A 158 -7.61 4.23 -9.16
C GLU A 158 -6.91 5.54 -8.90
N ASN A 159 -5.61 5.60 -9.21
CA ASN A 159 -4.78 6.81 -9.14
C ASN A 159 -4.83 7.54 -7.78
N LEU A 160 -4.60 6.80 -6.69
CA LEU A 160 -4.51 7.35 -5.34
C LEU A 160 -3.06 7.75 -5.03
N LYS A 161 -2.87 8.89 -4.41
CA LYS A 161 -1.61 9.28 -3.76
C LYS A 161 -1.72 9.05 -2.25
N PHE A 162 -0.81 8.27 -1.70
CA PHE A 162 -0.66 8.11 -0.26
C PHE A 162 0.62 8.79 0.21
N LYS A 163 0.50 9.62 1.23
CA LYS A 163 1.62 10.26 1.90
C LYS A 163 1.65 9.81 3.36
N PHE A 164 2.81 9.50 3.83
CA PHE A 164 3.08 9.22 5.23
C PHE A 164 4.24 10.09 5.71
N THR A 165 4.04 10.80 6.79
CA THR A 165 5.08 11.63 7.42
C THR A 165 5.11 11.31 8.91
N ASP A 166 6.26 10.93 9.42
CA ASP A 166 6.54 10.82 10.85
C ASP A 166 7.60 11.86 11.21
N GLU A 167 7.17 12.90 11.92
CA GLU A 167 8.05 14.01 12.30
C GLU A 167 9.07 13.62 13.38
N GLY A 168 8.70 12.66 14.25
CA GLY A 168 9.58 12.17 15.32
C GLY A 168 10.75 11.40 14.74
N SER A 169 10.49 10.42 13.91
CA SER A 169 11.49 9.60 13.22
C SER A 169 12.05 10.27 11.96
N LYS A 170 11.50 11.42 11.54
CA LYS A 170 11.85 12.15 10.31
C LYS A 170 11.70 11.28 9.05
N ILE A 171 10.72 10.41 9.04
CA ILE A 171 10.39 9.52 7.94
C ILE A 171 9.36 10.17 7.03
N LYS A 172 9.58 10.09 5.73
CA LYS A 172 8.59 10.42 4.70
C LYS A 172 8.50 9.30 3.69
N MET A 173 7.28 8.85 3.43
CA MET A 173 6.98 7.87 2.39
C MET A 173 5.87 8.41 1.50
N ILE A 174 6.04 8.23 0.19
CA ILE A 174 5.02 8.57 -0.81
C ILE A 174 4.81 7.35 -1.67
N LEU A 175 3.56 6.91 -1.75
CA LEU A 175 3.09 5.99 -2.78
C LEU A 175 2.28 6.81 -3.76
N ASP A 176 2.77 6.92 -4.99
CA ASP A 176 2.15 7.74 -6.04
C ASP A 176 1.48 6.86 -7.09
N SER A 177 0.37 7.34 -7.64
CA SER A 177 -0.40 6.65 -8.69
C SER A 177 -0.74 5.22 -8.29
N ILE A 178 -1.25 5.02 -7.07
CA ILE A 178 -1.70 3.72 -6.60
C ILE A 178 -2.93 3.31 -7.40
N ASN A 179 -2.80 2.18 -8.11
CA ASN A 179 -3.94 1.43 -8.63
C ASN A 179 -3.97 0.11 -7.87
N HIS A 180 -5.07 -0.14 -7.16
CA HIS A 180 -5.18 -1.30 -6.29
C HIS A 180 -6.59 -1.86 -6.32
N THR A 181 -6.70 -3.16 -6.52
CA THR A 181 -7.96 -3.88 -6.43
C THR A 181 -7.85 -4.97 -5.37
N GLY A 182 -8.92 -5.22 -4.67
CA GLY A 182 -9.01 -6.31 -3.72
C GLY A 182 -10.38 -6.99 -3.80
N THR A 183 -10.38 -8.33 -3.79
CA THR A 183 -11.59 -9.15 -3.78
C THR A 183 -11.50 -10.15 -2.63
N GLY A 184 -12.48 -10.15 -1.74
CA GLY A 184 -12.55 -11.02 -0.57
C GLY A 184 -13.85 -10.79 0.19
N ASP A 185 -14.20 -11.71 1.06
CA ASP A 185 -15.43 -11.62 1.87
C ASP A 185 -15.11 -11.12 3.29
N PHE A 186 -15.17 -9.81 3.49
CA PHE A 186 -14.94 -9.17 4.79
C PHE A 186 -16.08 -9.37 5.81
N THR A 187 -17.08 -10.18 5.50
CA THR A 187 -18.07 -10.61 6.50
C THR A 187 -17.51 -11.67 7.44
N ASN A 188 -16.39 -12.29 7.08
CA ASN A 188 -15.71 -13.32 7.85
C ASN A 188 -14.52 -12.73 8.61
N GLU A 189 -14.27 -13.22 9.83
CA GLU A 189 -13.07 -12.85 10.61
C GLU A 189 -11.77 -13.36 9.97
N ILE A 190 -11.85 -14.47 9.23
CA ILE A 190 -10.74 -15.07 8.49
C ILE A 190 -11.16 -15.15 7.02
N LEU A 191 -10.39 -14.52 6.15
CA LEU A 191 -10.66 -14.47 4.72
C LEU A 191 -9.37 -14.51 3.89
N ASP A 192 -9.51 -14.90 2.65
CA ASP A 192 -8.50 -14.69 1.62
C ASP A 192 -8.87 -13.46 0.80
N LEU A 193 -7.92 -12.57 0.64
CA LEU A 193 -8.02 -11.35 -0.14
C LEU A 193 -7.11 -11.45 -1.37
N ASP A 194 -7.71 -11.55 -2.55
CA ASP A 194 -6.98 -11.49 -3.81
C ASP A 194 -6.76 -10.03 -4.18
N THR A 195 -5.51 -9.63 -4.37
CA THR A 195 -5.13 -8.24 -4.61
C THR A 195 -4.22 -8.06 -5.79
N LYS A 196 -4.40 -6.93 -6.48
CA LYS A 196 -3.46 -6.43 -7.50
C LYS A 196 -3.14 -4.98 -7.22
N THR A 197 -1.85 -4.68 -7.19
CA THR A 197 -1.35 -3.35 -6.86
C THR A 197 -0.31 -2.90 -7.86
N THR A 198 -0.40 -1.65 -8.30
CA THR A 198 0.70 -0.93 -8.94
C THR A 198 0.85 0.43 -8.31
N THR A 199 2.08 0.88 -8.10
CA THR A 199 2.37 2.20 -7.52
C THR A 199 3.82 2.60 -7.80
N LYS A 200 4.16 3.84 -7.49
CA LYS A 200 5.54 4.32 -7.42
C LYS A 200 5.87 4.72 -6.00
N VAL A 201 6.96 4.21 -5.48
CA VAL A 201 7.38 4.37 -4.08
C VAL A 201 8.53 5.36 -4.00
N SER A 202 8.41 6.32 -3.08
CA SER A 202 9.52 7.16 -2.62
C SER A 202 9.62 7.08 -1.11
N PHE A 203 10.84 6.96 -0.60
CA PHE A 203 11.12 6.86 0.83
C PHE A 203 12.35 7.66 1.19
N SER A 204 12.21 8.52 2.19
CA SER A 204 13.32 9.29 2.76
C SER A 204 13.27 9.23 4.29
N MET A 205 14.44 9.30 4.89
CA MET A 205 14.61 9.38 6.33
C MET A 205 15.69 10.41 6.64
N ASP A 206 15.36 11.34 7.54
CA ASP A 206 16.16 12.54 7.82
C ASP A 206 16.44 13.33 6.53
N LYS A 207 17.69 13.46 6.10
CA LYS A 207 18.09 14.17 4.88
C LYS A 207 18.40 13.24 3.69
N MET A 208 18.27 11.92 3.86
CA MET A 208 18.63 10.94 2.84
C MET A 208 17.41 10.40 2.11
N ASN A 209 17.48 10.41 0.78
CA ASN A 209 16.51 9.76 -0.09
C ASN A 209 16.98 8.34 -0.41
N TYR A 210 16.40 7.34 0.21
CA TYR A 210 16.76 5.93 -0.01
C TYR A 210 16.12 5.36 -1.26
N ILE A 211 14.85 5.72 -1.52
CA ILE A 211 14.06 5.26 -2.66
C ILE A 211 13.41 6.49 -3.29
N ASN A 212 13.49 6.61 -4.60
CA ASN A 212 12.88 7.72 -5.33
C ASN A 212 12.17 7.23 -6.58
N ASN A 213 10.85 7.32 -6.57
CA ASN A 213 9.98 7.02 -7.71
C ASN A 213 10.19 5.61 -8.30
N VAL A 214 10.40 4.61 -7.44
CA VAL A 214 10.62 3.21 -7.83
C VAL A 214 9.26 2.56 -8.10
N ALA A 215 9.09 2.00 -9.29
CA ALA A 215 7.87 1.29 -9.66
C ALA A 215 7.75 -0.01 -8.85
N LEU A 216 6.58 -0.24 -8.28
CA LEU A 216 6.21 -1.46 -7.56
C LEU A 216 4.94 -2.04 -8.17
N SER A 217 4.95 -3.33 -8.48
CA SER A 217 3.75 -4.11 -8.76
C SER A 217 3.68 -5.31 -7.83
N LEU A 218 2.47 -5.67 -7.42
CA LEU A 218 2.21 -6.80 -6.53
C LEU A 218 0.89 -7.45 -6.89
N ASP A 219 0.94 -8.72 -7.24
CA ASP A 219 -0.20 -9.62 -7.32
C ASP A 219 -0.09 -10.58 -6.13
N ALA A 220 -1.05 -10.54 -5.20
CA ALA A 220 -0.96 -11.31 -3.97
C ALA A 220 -2.30 -11.86 -3.50
N VAL A 221 -2.29 -13.07 -2.97
CA VAL A 221 -3.36 -13.62 -2.14
C VAL A 221 -2.93 -13.47 -0.68
N LEU A 222 -3.67 -12.65 0.07
CA LEU A 222 -3.44 -12.37 1.47
C LEU A 222 -4.44 -13.15 2.32
N GLY A 223 -3.95 -14.04 3.19
CA GLY A 223 -4.76 -14.61 4.27
C GLY A 223 -4.87 -13.57 5.39
N ILE A 224 -6.06 -13.09 5.66
CA ILE A 224 -6.35 -12.07 6.67
C ILE A 224 -7.07 -12.74 7.85
N ASP A 225 -6.53 -12.60 9.04
CA ASP A 225 -7.16 -12.94 10.30
C ASP A 225 -7.38 -11.65 11.10
N LEU A 226 -8.61 -11.12 11.00
CA LEU A 226 -8.98 -9.85 11.61
C LEU A 226 -8.92 -9.92 13.15
N LYS A 227 -9.29 -11.07 13.73
CA LYS A 227 -9.30 -11.29 15.17
C LYS A 227 -7.92 -11.20 15.79
N ASN A 228 -6.93 -11.81 15.11
CA ASN A 228 -5.55 -11.83 15.57
C ASN A 228 -4.68 -10.76 14.90
N SER A 229 -5.28 -9.90 14.05
CA SER A 229 -4.58 -8.88 13.26
C SER A 229 -3.36 -9.44 12.52
N LYS A 230 -3.53 -10.64 11.92
CA LYS A 230 -2.47 -11.36 11.22
C LYS A 230 -2.73 -11.37 9.72
N TYR A 231 -1.70 -11.01 8.97
CA TYR A 231 -1.71 -10.89 7.51
C TYR A 231 -0.68 -11.85 6.93
N THR A 232 -1.14 -12.91 6.28
CA THR A 232 -0.30 -13.97 5.72
C THR A 232 -0.19 -13.83 4.21
N PHE A 233 1.01 -13.71 3.68
CA PHE A 233 1.28 -13.71 2.24
C PHE A 233 1.31 -15.15 1.75
N LYS A 234 0.25 -15.60 1.07
CA LYS A 234 0.10 -16.98 0.61
C LYS A 234 0.76 -17.18 -0.75
N GLU A 235 0.26 -16.49 -1.75
CA GLU A 235 0.79 -16.50 -3.11
C GLU A 235 1.01 -15.06 -3.52
N ASN A 236 2.20 -14.76 -4.02
CA ASN A 236 2.47 -13.41 -4.46
C ASN A 236 3.57 -13.36 -5.51
N LYS A 237 3.42 -12.40 -6.39
CA LYS A 237 4.38 -12.02 -7.42
C LYS A 237 4.55 -10.53 -7.35
N ALA A 238 5.74 -10.07 -7.04
CA ALA A 238 6.07 -8.66 -7.02
C ALA A 238 7.12 -8.32 -8.05
N LYS A 239 7.17 -7.06 -8.45
CA LYS A 239 8.28 -6.46 -9.18
C LYS A 239 8.66 -5.15 -8.52
N ILE A 240 9.93 -4.91 -8.38
CA ILE A 240 10.54 -3.64 -7.97
C ILE A 240 11.31 -3.11 -9.19
N ASN A 241 10.76 -2.11 -9.89
CA ASN A 241 11.12 -1.82 -11.27
C ASN A 241 10.98 -3.08 -12.14
N ASP A 242 12.07 -3.55 -12.75
CA ASP A 242 12.09 -4.78 -13.56
C ASP A 242 12.54 -6.01 -12.76
N LEU A 243 12.88 -5.85 -11.48
CA LEU A 243 13.32 -6.95 -10.62
C LEU A 243 12.13 -7.75 -10.10
N PRO A 244 11.96 -9.00 -10.51
CA PRO A 244 10.93 -9.87 -9.92
C PRO A 244 11.31 -10.25 -8.49
N LEU A 245 10.31 -10.32 -7.62
CA LEU A 245 10.45 -10.70 -6.21
C LEU A 245 9.32 -11.66 -5.83
N GLU A 246 9.67 -12.79 -5.23
CA GLU A 246 8.74 -13.69 -4.58
C GLU A 246 8.97 -13.62 -3.07
N PHE A 247 7.89 -13.60 -2.31
CA PHE A 247 7.99 -13.60 -0.85
C PHE A 247 6.82 -14.35 -0.21
N ASN A 248 7.01 -14.85 0.98
CA ASN A 248 5.99 -15.52 1.77
C ASN A 248 6.21 -15.26 3.26
N GLY A 249 5.24 -15.68 4.07
CA GLY A 249 5.27 -15.48 5.51
C GLY A 249 4.11 -14.62 6.00
N PHE A 250 4.32 -13.95 7.11
CA PHE A 250 3.26 -13.12 7.70
C PHE A 250 3.80 -11.88 8.43
N ILE A 251 2.89 -10.92 8.62
CA ILE A 251 3.02 -9.80 9.54
C ILE A 251 1.82 -9.88 10.48
N GLN A 252 2.06 -9.74 11.80
CA GLN A 252 1.01 -9.71 12.80
C GLN A 252 1.17 -8.48 13.70
N LEU A 253 0.08 -7.72 13.89
CA LEU A 253 0.05 -6.62 14.84
C LEU A 253 -0.16 -7.18 16.23
N VAL A 254 0.72 -6.85 17.15
CA VAL A 254 0.64 -7.26 18.56
C VAL A 254 0.79 -6.03 19.46
N SER A 255 0.42 -6.13 20.73
CA SER A 255 0.48 -4.98 21.66
C SER A 255 1.88 -4.36 21.78
N ALA A 256 2.93 -5.16 21.59
CA ALA A 256 4.33 -4.72 21.65
C ALA A 256 4.89 -4.20 20.31
N GLY A 257 4.10 -4.17 19.24
CA GLY A 257 4.54 -3.73 17.92
C GLY A 257 4.08 -4.63 16.78
N GLN A 258 4.99 -4.98 15.89
CA GLN A 258 4.70 -5.78 14.70
C GLN A 258 5.60 -7.01 14.67
N LEU A 259 5.00 -8.19 14.63
CA LEU A 259 5.73 -9.47 14.53
C LEU A 259 5.87 -9.84 13.05
N PHE A 260 7.08 -10.06 12.61
CA PHE A 260 7.43 -10.47 11.24
C PHE A 260 7.93 -11.91 11.20
N ASP A 261 7.52 -12.66 10.18
CA ASP A 261 8.18 -13.88 9.71
C ASP A 261 8.05 -13.90 8.19
N LEU A 262 8.99 -13.27 7.50
CA LEU A 262 9.00 -13.09 6.05
C LEU A 262 10.23 -13.74 5.46
N ARG A 263 10.06 -14.38 4.30
CA ARG A 263 11.15 -14.87 3.45
C ARG A 263 10.93 -14.36 2.05
N PHE A 264 12.01 -14.03 1.36
CA PHE A 264 11.94 -13.52 0.00
C PHE A 264 13.10 -14.00 -0.84
N LYS A 265 12.87 -14.07 -2.13
CA LYS A 265 13.89 -14.38 -3.14
C LYS A 265 13.57 -13.68 -4.45
N THR A 266 14.60 -13.37 -5.23
CA THR A 266 14.41 -13.09 -6.64
C THR A 266 14.50 -14.40 -7.40
N PRO A 267 13.58 -14.71 -8.33
CA PRO A 267 13.90 -15.66 -9.40
C PRO A 267 15.14 -15.17 -10.13
N THR A 268 15.83 -16.08 -10.82
CA THR A 268 16.99 -15.72 -11.64
C THR A 268 16.73 -14.46 -12.44
N SER A 269 17.54 -13.45 -12.26
CA SER A 269 17.30 -12.12 -12.79
C SER A 269 18.55 -11.58 -13.49
N SER A 270 18.32 -10.76 -14.54
CA SER A 270 19.43 -10.15 -15.25
C SER A 270 20.18 -9.14 -14.38
N PHE A 271 21.50 -9.07 -14.57
CA PHE A 271 22.34 -8.08 -13.87
C PHE A 271 21.91 -6.63 -14.12
N LYS A 272 21.23 -6.36 -15.25
CA LYS A 272 20.59 -5.07 -15.54
C LYS A 272 19.54 -4.70 -14.50
N ASN A 273 18.73 -5.67 -14.07
CA ASN A 273 17.68 -5.43 -13.07
C ASN A 273 18.27 -5.07 -11.70
N PHE A 274 19.43 -5.63 -11.36
CA PHE A 274 20.19 -5.24 -10.16
C PHE A 274 20.62 -3.78 -10.22
N LEU A 275 21.18 -3.33 -11.35
CA LEU A 275 21.54 -1.92 -11.51
C LEU A 275 20.33 -0.98 -11.39
N GLY A 276 19.14 -1.45 -11.76
CA GLY A 276 17.87 -0.73 -11.58
C GLY A 276 17.49 -0.46 -10.12
N LEU A 277 18.08 -1.17 -9.15
CA LEU A 277 17.87 -0.94 -7.70
C LEU A 277 18.76 0.19 -7.16
N ILE A 278 19.79 0.60 -7.90
CA ILE A 278 20.69 1.68 -7.49
C ILE A 278 19.87 2.98 -7.36
N PRO A 279 19.99 3.70 -6.24
CA PRO A 279 19.25 4.95 -6.04
C PRO A 279 19.41 5.94 -7.18
N ALA A 280 18.36 6.67 -7.52
CA ALA A 280 18.31 7.59 -8.66
C ALA A 280 19.43 8.63 -8.64
N THR A 281 19.93 9.00 -7.45
CA THR A 281 21.08 9.92 -7.27
C THR A 281 22.33 9.43 -7.97
N TYR A 282 22.53 8.11 -8.06
CA TYR A 282 23.68 7.46 -8.71
C TYR A 282 23.34 6.89 -10.09
N ARG A 283 22.07 6.90 -10.48
CA ARG A 283 21.57 6.22 -11.69
C ARG A 283 22.02 6.90 -12.99
N ARG A 284 22.24 8.22 -13.00
CA ARG A 284 22.68 8.95 -14.20
C ARG A 284 23.93 8.36 -14.82
N SER A 285 24.80 7.77 -14.00
CA SER A 285 26.04 7.14 -14.45
C SER A 285 25.86 5.75 -15.07
N ILE A 286 24.66 5.15 -15.00
CA ILE A 286 24.41 3.77 -15.43
C ILE A 286 23.25 3.61 -16.42
N GLU A 287 22.63 4.69 -16.87
CA GLU A 287 21.40 4.65 -17.70
C GLU A 287 21.56 3.89 -19.03
N ASN A 288 22.72 3.96 -19.67
CA ASN A 288 22.97 3.35 -20.97
C ASN A 288 24.01 2.24 -20.92
N VAL A 289 24.24 1.67 -19.74
CA VAL A 289 25.23 0.62 -19.54
C VAL A 289 24.76 -0.69 -20.18
N LYS A 290 25.58 -1.30 -21.02
CA LYS A 290 25.36 -2.66 -21.51
C LYS A 290 25.75 -3.65 -20.42
N THR A 291 24.88 -4.62 -20.15
CA THR A 291 25.10 -5.62 -19.09
C THR A 291 24.86 -7.01 -19.59
N SER A 292 25.53 -7.98 -18.98
CA SER A 292 25.20 -9.41 -19.12
C SER A 292 25.37 -10.12 -17.75
N GLY A 293 24.90 -11.36 -17.68
CA GLY A 293 24.95 -12.17 -16.49
C GLY A 293 23.70 -12.02 -15.62
N GLU A 294 23.67 -12.81 -14.59
CA GLU A 294 22.54 -12.98 -13.68
C GLU A 294 22.93 -12.67 -12.24
N PHE A 295 21.95 -12.33 -11.43
CA PHE A 295 22.13 -12.20 -9.99
C PHE A 295 20.91 -12.76 -9.25
N THR A 296 21.11 -13.07 -7.98
CA THR A 296 20.07 -13.53 -7.06
C THR A 296 20.09 -12.71 -5.79
N VAL A 297 18.90 -12.48 -5.24
CA VAL A 297 18.73 -11.97 -3.87
C VAL A 297 17.86 -12.95 -3.13
N THR A 298 18.29 -13.37 -1.95
CA THR A 298 17.50 -14.19 -1.04
C THR A 298 17.57 -13.62 0.36
N GLY A 299 16.54 -13.80 1.15
CA GLY A 299 16.60 -13.31 2.52
C GLY A 299 15.39 -13.66 3.36
N PHE A 300 15.51 -13.30 4.61
CA PHE A 300 14.42 -13.38 5.58
C PHE A 300 14.45 -12.17 6.53
N ALA A 301 13.29 -11.87 7.12
CA ALA A 301 13.15 -10.97 8.25
C ALA A 301 12.23 -11.63 9.28
N LYS A 302 12.73 -11.84 10.52
CA LYS A 302 11.99 -12.55 11.56
C LYS A 302 12.18 -11.91 12.93
N GLY A 303 11.07 -11.68 13.62
CA GLY A 303 11.06 -11.15 14.99
C GLY A 303 10.16 -9.92 15.14
N LEU A 304 10.21 -9.32 16.31
CA LEU A 304 9.41 -8.18 16.68
C LEU A 304 10.07 -6.88 16.22
N LYS A 305 9.31 -6.03 15.50
CA LYS A 305 9.61 -4.59 15.38
C LYS A 305 8.86 -3.85 16.48
N SER A 306 9.61 -3.14 17.30
CA SER A 306 9.10 -2.25 18.35
C SER A 306 9.86 -0.91 18.29
N ASP A 307 9.68 -0.06 19.30
CA ASP A 307 10.44 1.19 19.42
C ASP A 307 11.94 0.95 19.63
N THR A 308 12.31 -0.21 20.18
CA THR A 308 13.68 -0.55 20.55
C THR A 308 14.28 -1.70 19.75
N SER A 309 13.50 -2.38 18.93
CA SER A 309 13.94 -3.55 18.17
C SER A 309 13.48 -3.54 16.73
N ILE A 310 14.26 -4.14 15.86
CA ILE A 310 13.91 -4.49 14.49
C ILE A 310 13.89 -6.02 14.33
N PRO A 311 13.20 -6.58 13.31
CA PRO A 311 13.34 -8.01 13.02
C PRO A 311 14.80 -8.37 12.74
N LYS A 312 15.23 -9.53 13.19
CA LYS A 312 16.48 -10.14 12.73
C LYS A 312 16.36 -10.45 11.26
N PHE A 313 17.41 -10.24 10.49
CA PHE A 313 17.38 -10.51 9.06
C PHE A 313 18.73 -10.96 8.51
N ASN A 314 18.66 -11.63 7.37
CA ASN A 314 19.82 -11.93 6.54
C ASN A 314 19.37 -11.75 5.08
N ILE A 315 20.08 -10.90 4.35
CA ILE A 315 19.86 -10.63 2.93
C ILE A 315 21.14 -11.01 2.21
N ALA A 316 21.10 -12.06 1.41
CA ALA A 316 22.21 -12.51 0.59
C ALA A 316 22.03 -12.05 -0.87
N ILE A 317 23.07 -11.50 -1.44
CA ILE A 317 23.12 -11.06 -2.84
C ILE A 317 24.29 -11.76 -3.51
N ALA A 318 24.02 -12.48 -4.58
CA ALA A 318 25.04 -13.21 -5.32
C ALA A 318 24.92 -12.94 -6.83
N SER A 319 26.06 -12.83 -7.49
CA SER A 319 26.17 -12.81 -8.95
C SER A 319 27.38 -13.63 -9.37
N ASN A 320 27.29 -14.30 -10.51
CA ASN A 320 28.38 -15.05 -11.07
C ASN A 320 28.51 -14.72 -12.55
N ASN A 321 29.73 -14.36 -12.96
CA ASN A 321 30.07 -14.07 -14.35
C ASN A 321 29.25 -12.95 -15.00
N ALA A 322 28.91 -11.91 -14.24
CA ALA A 322 28.26 -10.74 -14.79
C ALA A 322 29.26 -9.80 -15.49
N SER A 323 28.76 -8.91 -16.30
CA SER A 323 29.56 -7.87 -16.94
C SER A 323 28.79 -6.57 -17.11
N PHE A 324 29.51 -5.48 -17.21
CA PHE A 324 28.94 -4.22 -17.68
C PHE A 324 29.95 -3.41 -18.50
N GLN A 325 29.44 -2.55 -19.36
CA GLN A 325 30.22 -1.62 -20.18
C GLN A 325 29.49 -0.30 -20.30
N TYR A 326 30.18 0.77 -19.96
CA TYR A 326 29.73 2.12 -20.26
C TYR A 326 29.83 2.42 -21.74
N PRO A 327 28.84 3.14 -22.34
CA PRO A 327 28.82 3.45 -23.76
C PRO A 327 30.07 4.20 -24.22
N ASP A 328 30.59 5.09 -23.40
CA ASP A 328 31.69 5.99 -23.70
C ASP A 328 33.06 5.44 -23.29
N LEU A 329 33.12 4.23 -22.76
CA LEU A 329 34.37 3.59 -22.37
C LEU A 329 34.69 2.41 -23.29
N PRO A 330 35.91 2.31 -23.81
CA PRO A 330 36.33 1.25 -24.72
C PRO A 330 36.42 -0.10 -24.02
N LYS A 331 36.60 -0.13 -22.70
CA LYS A 331 36.80 -1.33 -21.92
C LYS A 331 35.55 -1.70 -21.11
N SER A 332 35.27 -2.97 -21.03
CA SER A 332 34.20 -3.52 -20.20
C SER A 332 34.74 -4.15 -18.93
N VAL A 333 33.94 -4.09 -17.86
CA VAL A 333 34.17 -4.88 -16.65
C VAL A 333 33.50 -6.23 -16.85
N LYS A 334 34.27 -7.32 -16.72
CA LYS A 334 33.86 -8.70 -16.99
C LYS A 334 34.12 -9.60 -15.78
N ASN A 335 33.61 -10.82 -15.87
CA ASN A 335 33.83 -11.84 -14.84
C ASN A 335 33.47 -11.34 -13.44
N ILE A 336 32.42 -10.55 -13.33
CA ILE A 336 31.97 -9.99 -12.05
C ILE A 336 31.37 -11.13 -11.24
N VAL A 337 31.95 -11.38 -10.09
CA VAL A 337 31.45 -12.30 -9.06
C VAL A 337 31.16 -11.47 -7.81
N ILE A 338 29.95 -11.59 -7.28
CA ILE A 338 29.52 -10.92 -6.05
C ILE A 338 28.99 -12.00 -5.10
N ASP A 339 29.46 -11.99 -3.88
CA ASP A 339 28.86 -12.72 -2.74
C ASP A 339 28.89 -11.79 -1.54
N THR A 340 27.73 -11.29 -1.17
CA THR A 340 27.59 -10.36 -0.05
C THR A 340 26.31 -10.62 0.75
N LYS A 341 26.40 -10.33 2.05
CA LYS A 341 25.28 -10.50 2.99
C LYS A 341 25.12 -9.25 3.84
N ILE A 342 23.88 -8.85 4.06
CA ILE A 342 23.51 -7.82 5.02
C ILE A 342 22.80 -8.53 6.17
N ILE A 343 23.32 -8.43 7.36
CA ILE A 343 22.93 -9.30 8.48
C ILE A 343 22.61 -8.47 9.72
N ASN A 344 21.54 -8.88 10.40
CA ASN A 344 21.23 -8.45 11.76
C ASN A 344 20.76 -9.68 12.57
N GLU A 345 21.55 -10.10 13.56
CA GLU A 345 21.29 -11.30 14.37
C GLU A 345 20.71 -10.99 15.75
N THR A 346 20.75 -9.76 16.18
CA THR A 346 20.35 -9.35 17.53
C THR A 346 18.97 -8.72 17.59
N GLY A 347 18.57 -8.02 16.52
CA GLY A 347 17.37 -7.18 16.49
C GLY A 347 17.65 -5.73 16.92
N LEU A 348 18.90 -5.35 17.14
CA LEU A 348 19.32 -3.97 17.41
C LEU A 348 19.84 -3.34 16.11
N VAL A 349 19.39 -2.14 15.79
CA VAL A 349 19.74 -1.44 14.53
C VAL A 349 21.27 -1.34 14.36
N ASN A 350 21.98 -1.00 15.43
CA ASN A 350 23.43 -0.78 15.40
C ASN A 350 24.25 -2.05 15.18
N ASP A 351 23.67 -3.23 15.40
CA ASP A 351 24.34 -4.51 15.20
C ASP A 351 24.20 -5.02 13.76
N THR A 352 23.67 -4.18 12.87
CA THR A 352 23.61 -4.49 11.44
C THR A 352 24.98 -4.35 10.82
N TYR A 353 25.39 -5.37 10.07
CA TYR A 353 26.68 -5.40 9.37
C TYR A 353 26.55 -5.96 7.95
N VAL A 354 27.51 -5.60 7.11
CA VAL A 354 27.66 -6.15 5.76
C VAL A 354 28.91 -7.02 5.71
N ASN A 355 28.75 -8.22 5.21
CA ASN A 355 29.84 -9.14 4.92
C ASN A 355 29.96 -9.31 3.40
N LEU A 356 31.00 -8.75 2.80
CA LEU A 356 31.38 -8.94 1.41
C LEU A 356 32.39 -10.10 1.34
N ASP A 357 31.89 -11.31 1.16
CA ASP A 357 32.71 -12.52 1.09
C ASP A 357 33.56 -12.53 -0.18
N GLN A 358 33.01 -11.98 -1.27
CA GLN A 358 33.71 -11.84 -2.54
C GLN A 358 33.11 -10.71 -3.38
N LEU A 359 33.98 -9.87 -3.90
CA LEU A 359 33.76 -9.07 -5.10
C LEU A 359 34.99 -9.22 -5.98
N SER A 360 34.84 -9.84 -7.12
CA SER A 360 35.92 -9.92 -8.12
C SER A 360 35.44 -9.53 -9.49
N PHE A 361 36.33 -8.98 -10.29
CA PHE A 361 36.06 -8.59 -11.67
C PHE A 361 37.35 -8.47 -12.45
N SER A 362 37.27 -8.42 -13.77
CA SER A 362 38.41 -8.15 -14.64
C SER A 362 38.14 -6.97 -15.57
N ILE A 363 39.23 -6.21 -15.87
CA ILE A 363 39.27 -5.21 -16.91
C ILE A 363 40.43 -5.59 -17.79
N ASP A 364 40.16 -5.98 -19.05
CA ASP A 364 41.12 -6.62 -19.94
C ASP A 364 41.72 -7.91 -19.30
N GLN A 365 43.02 -7.90 -19.01
CA GLN A 365 43.77 -9.00 -18.39
C GLN A 365 43.95 -8.82 -16.86
N ASP A 366 43.71 -7.62 -16.35
CA ASP A 366 43.86 -7.32 -14.94
C ASP A 366 42.67 -7.83 -14.13
N VAL A 367 42.92 -8.57 -13.06
CA VAL A 367 41.92 -9.14 -12.16
C VAL A 367 41.97 -8.43 -10.83
N PHE A 368 40.85 -7.90 -10.42
CA PHE A 368 40.66 -7.24 -9.15
C PHE A 368 39.79 -8.10 -8.24
N SER A 369 40.13 -8.16 -6.97
CA SER A 369 39.31 -8.82 -5.97
C SER A 369 39.34 -8.09 -4.63
N THR A 370 38.19 -8.10 -3.92
CA THR A 370 38.09 -7.52 -2.59
C THR A 370 37.18 -8.35 -1.72
N LYS A 371 37.48 -8.33 -0.43
CA LYS A 371 36.61 -8.80 0.66
C LYS A 371 36.51 -7.66 1.67
N ALA A 372 35.34 -7.54 2.30
CA ALA A 372 35.15 -6.51 3.31
C ALA A 372 34.16 -6.95 4.38
N ASN A 373 34.37 -6.47 5.60
CA ASN A 373 33.39 -6.50 6.67
C ASN A 373 33.11 -5.05 7.09
N ILE A 374 31.83 -4.65 7.06
CA ILE A 374 31.40 -3.30 7.38
C ILE A 374 30.44 -3.37 8.55
N LYS A 375 30.85 -2.87 9.72
CA LYS A 375 30.07 -2.83 10.96
C LYS A 375 29.53 -1.42 11.20
N ASN A 376 28.55 -1.31 12.08
CA ASN A 376 27.97 -0.04 12.53
C ASN A 376 27.46 0.83 11.37
N ILE A 377 26.87 0.22 10.34
CA ILE A 377 26.43 0.92 9.11
C ILE A 377 25.39 2.02 9.36
N ALA A 378 24.66 1.94 10.47
CA ALA A 378 23.65 2.92 10.86
C ALA A 378 24.22 4.17 11.54
N THR A 379 25.48 4.16 11.95
CA THR A 379 26.14 5.26 12.68
C THR A 379 27.50 5.59 12.05
N ASN A 380 28.58 5.16 12.70
CA ASN A 380 29.95 5.36 12.19
C ASN A 380 30.46 4.02 11.64
N ALA A 381 30.35 3.85 10.32
CA ALA A 381 30.77 2.63 9.67
C ALA A 381 32.25 2.32 9.90
N LEU A 382 32.53 1.12 10.41
CA LEU A 382 33.88 0.56 10.53
C LEU A 382 34.08 -0.41 9.38
N ILE A 383 35.06 -0.14 8.53
CA ILE A 383 35.34 -0.92 7.33
C ILE A 383 36.68 -1.63 7.52
N ASP A 384 36.65 -2.97 7.46
CA ASP A 384 37.81 -3.83 7.34
C ASP A 384 37.77 -4.47 5.95
N ALA A 385 38.73 -4.12 5.10
CA ALA A 385 38.73 -4.54 3.71
C ALA A 385 40.12 -4.93 3.21
N SER A 386 40.16 -5.95 2.36
CA SER A 386 41.37 -6.34 1.61
C SER A 386 41.13 -6.14 0.12
N LEU A 387 42.06 -5.52 -0.58
CA LEU A 387 42.03 -5.33 -2.03
C LEU A 387 43.26 -5.99 -2.65
N LYS A 388 43.02 -6.74 -3.72
CA LYS A 388 44.10 -7.30 -4.60
C LYS A 388 43.79 -6.89 -6.03
N GLY A 389 44.82 -6.53 -6.79
CA GLY A 389 44.74 -6.15 -8.18
C GLY A 389 46.06 -6.49 -8.90
#